data_7ea2404d813e513db2364880fddd3088
#
_entry.id   7ea2404d813e513db2364880fddd3088
#
_cell.length_a   1.000
_cell.length_b   1.000
_cell.length_c   1.000
_cell.angle_alpha   90.00
_cell.angle_beta   90.00
_cell.angle_gamma   90.00
#
_symmetry.space_group_name_H-M   'P 1'
#
loop_
_entity.id
_entity.type
_entity.pdbx_description
1 polymer ?
#
loop_
_entity_poly.entity_id
_entity_poly.type
_entity_poly.pdbx_seq_one_letter_code
_entity_poly.pdbx_strand_id
1 'polypeptide(L)'
;MTNHEAMNLASTCAQAIFKRDAASQAMGMRLLSAAPGCARVGMNVRAEMIQGHGTCHGGYLFALADSAFAFACNSYNEATVAIGCSIDYIAPAHLGDTLTADCTEQSRSGRTGNYDVRIENQQGQLIALFHGKSYKVRGTVLTQENPNE
;
A
#
# COMPACT_ATOMS: atom_id res chain seq x y z
N MET A 1 -7.33 -21.20 10.92
CA MET A 1 -7.99 -19.91 10.62
C MET A 1 -8.85 -20.06 9.38
N THR A 2 -10.11 -19.67 9.45
CA THR A 2 -11.01 -19.67 8.29
C THR A 2 -10.65 -18.54 7.33
N ASN A 3 -11.14 -18.61 6.09
CA ASN A 3 -10.98 -17.52 5.12
C ASN A 3 -11.58 -16.20 5.63
N HIS A 4 -12.71 -16.29 6.31
CA HIS A 4 -13.38 -15.13 6.88
C HIS A 4 -12.53 -14.47 7.99
N GLU A 5 -11.94 -15.27 8.86
CA GLU A 5 -11.03 -14.79 9.92
C GLU A 5 -9.77 -14.16 9.32
N ALA A 6 -9.19 -14.75 8.27
CA ALA A 6 -8.02 -14.21 7.58
C ALA A 6 -8.32 -12.87 6.90
N MET A 7 -9.50 -12.74 6.27
CA MET A 7 -9.96 -11.50 5.67
C MET A 7 -10.17 -10.40 6.72
N ASN A 8 -10.80 -10.74 7.83
CA ASN A 8 -11.01 -9.81 8.95
C ASN A 8 -9.68 -9.35 9.56
N LEU A 9 -8.73 -10.26 9.74
CA LEU A 9 -7.41 -9.94 10.26
C LEU A 9 -6.68 -8.97 9.34
N ALA A 10 -6.68 -9.23 8.03
CA ALA A 10 -6.05 -8.36 7.04
C ALA A 10 -6.65 -6.94 7.08
N SER A 11 -7.96 -6.83 7.09
CA SER A 11 -8.67 -5.56 7.17
C SER A 11 -8.35 -4.81 8.48
N THR A 12 -8.35 -5.50 9.59
CA THR A 12 -8.06 -4.91 10.91
C THR A 12 -6.61 -4.41 10.97
N CYS A 13 -5.66 -5.17 10.46
CA CYS A 13 -4.26 -4.74 10.38
C CYS A 13 -4.09 -3.50 9.52
N ALA A 14 -4.68 -3.48 8.32
CA ALA A 14 -4.60 -2.35 7.40
C ALA A 14 -5.20 -1.08 8.03
N GLN A 15 -6.36 -1.18 8.66
CA GLN A 15 -7.00 -0.05 9.35
C GLN A 15 -6.14 0.47 10.50
N ALA A 16 -5.54 -0.41 11.29
CA ALA A 16 -4.68 -0.04 12.41
C ALA A 16 -3.43 0.72 11.93
N ILE A 17 -2.80 0.26 10.85
CA ILE A 17 -1.64 0.94 10.26
C ILE A 17 -2.07 2.29 9.69
N PHE A 18 -3.15 2.33 8.90
CA PHE A 18 -3.63 3.55 8.26
C PHE A 18 -3.96 4.63 9.30
N LYS A 19 -4.55 4.24 10.42
CA LYS A 19 -4.91 5.17 11.51
C LYS A 19 -3.71 5.94 12.07
N ARG A 20 -2.52 5.32 12.09
CA ARG A 20 -1.29 5.95 12.59
C ARG A 20 -0.32 6.37 11.47
N ASP A 21 -0.74 6.25 10.22
CA ASP A 21 0.05 6.59 9.04
C ASP A 21 -0.21 8.05 8.63
N ALA A 22 0.50 8.97 9.30
CA ALA A 22 0.36 10.40 9.04
C ALA A 22 0.71 10.77 7.60
N ALA A 23 1.72 10.13 7.00
CA ALA A 23 2.17 10.41 5.65
C ALA A 23 1.08 10.10 4.61
N SER A 24 0.51 8.90 4.66
CA SER A 24 -0.55 8.50 3.72
C SER A 24 -1.79 9.38 3.89
N GLN A 25 -2.17 9.68 5.13
CA GLN A 25 -3.31 10.56 5.40
C GLN A 25 -3.07 11.98 4.86
N ALA A 26 -1.87 12.53 5.05
CA ALA A 26 -1.52 13.87 4.56
C ALA A 26 -1.59 13.98 3.03
N MET A 27 -1.32 12.89 2.31
CA MET A 27 -1.45 12.82 0.86
C MET A 27 -2.89 12.58 0.40
N GLY A 28 -3.84 12.45 1.32
CA GLY A 28 -5.23 12.20 0.99
C GLY A 28 -5.50 10.77 0.51
N MET A 29 -4.65 9.83 0.85
CA MET A 29 -4.89 8.43 0.50
C MET A 29 -6.10 7.87 1.23
N ARG A 30 -6.77 6.91 0.59
CA ARG A 30 -7.91 6.18 1.14
C ARG A 30 -7.60 4.69 1.10
N LEU A 31 -7.75 4.01 2.22
CA LEU A 31 -7.70 2.55 2.25
C LEU A 31 -9.03 2.03 1.70
N LEU A 32 -8.99 1.43 0.51
CA LEU A 32 -10.21 0.94 -0.17
C LEU A 32 -10.55 -0.49 0.25
N SER A 33 -9.56 -1.37 0.32
CA SER A 33 -9.74 -2.75 0.77
C SER A 33 -8.41 -3.38 1.17
N ALA A 34 -8.49 -4.44 1.95
CA ALA A 34 -7.36 -5.30 2.28
C ALA A 34 -7.82 -6.74 2.42
N ALA A 35 -6.94 -7.65 1.99
CA ALA A 35 -7.11 -9.09 2.08
C ALA A 35 -5.74 -9.71 2.35
N PRO A 36 -5.64 -11.01 2.69
CA PRO A 36 -4.33 -11.63 2.90
C PRO A 36 -3.40 -11.44 1.69
N GLY A 37 -2.28 -10.76 1.89
CA GLY A 37 -1.31 -10.46 0.84
C GLY A 37 -1.75 -9.44 -0.20
N CYS A 38 -2.87 -8.76 -0.01
CA CYS A 38 -3.44 -7.82 -0.96
C CYS A 38 -3.91 -6.54 -0.28
N ALA A 39 -3.83 -5.42 -1.01
CA ALA A 39 -4.43 -4.16 -0.57
C ALA A 39 -4.73 -3.25 -1.77
N ARG A 40 -5.74 -2.42 -1.63
CA ARG A 40 -6.11 -1.37 -2.59
C ARG A 40 -6.15 -0.03 -1.89
N VAL A 41 -5.49 0.95 -2.48
CA VAL A 41 -5.39 2.32 -1.94
C VAL A 41 -5.70 3.31 -3.04
N GLY A 42 -6.52 4.30 -2.73
CA GLY A 42 -6.86 5.39 -3.64
C GLY A 42 -6.18 6.69 -3.26
N MET A 43 -5.90 7.52 -4.25
CA MET A 43 -5.38 8.88 -4.06
C MET A 43 -5.78 9.76 -5.24
N ASN A 44 -6.25 10.95 -4.94
CA ASN A 44 -6.48 11.96 -5.98
C ASN A 44 -5.21 12.77 -6.20
N VAL A 45 -4.91 13.08 -7.46
CA VAL A 45 -3.79 13.96 -7.81
C VAL A 45 -4.17 15.40 -7.55
N ARG A 46 -3.50 16.03 -6.58
CA ARG A 46 -3.75 17.41 -6.14
C ARG A 46 -2.70 18.36 -6.71
N ALA A 47 -2.97 19.65 -6.66
CA ALA A 47 -2.10 20.68 -7.25
C ALA A 47 -0.66 20.64 -6.71
N GLU A 48 -0.49 20.40 -5.41
CA GLU A 48 0.83 20.31 -4.77
C GLU A 48 1.65 19.08 -5.20
N MET A 49 1.03 18.13 -5.90
CA MET A 49 1.69 16.93 -6.41
C MET A 49 2.25 17.11 -7.83
N ILE A 50 1.96 18.25 -8.47
CA ILE A 50 2.36 18.49 -9.87
C ILE A 50 3.81 18.96 -9.92
N GLN A 51 4.62 18.28 -10.72
CA GLN A 51 6.03 18.61 -10.94
C GLN A 51 6.21 19.59 -12.11
N GLY A 52 7.46 19.99 -12.39
CA GLY A 52 7.77 21.07 -13.35
C GLY A 52 7.37 20.81 -14.81
N HIS A 53 7.10 19.56 -15.20
CA HIS A 53 6.58 19.23 -16.53
C HIS A 53 5.05 19.20 -16.61
N GLY A 54 4.36 19.53 -15.50
CA GLY A 54 2.90 19.64 -15.47
C GLY A 54 2.13 18.35 -15.21
N THR A 55 2.81 17.28 -14.82
CA THR A 55 2.18 16.01 -14.47
C THR A 55 2.53 15.62 -13.03
N CYS A 56 1.85 14.59 -12.50
CA CYS A 56 2.08 14.14 -11.12
C CYS A 56 3.53 13.75 -10.91
N HIS A 57 4.13 14.29 -9.86
CA HIS A 57 5.50 13.93 -9.46
C HIS A 57 5.60 12.44 -9.13
N GLY A 58 6.63 11.78 -9.69
CA GLY A 58 6.84 10.34 -9.50
C GLY A 58 6.96 9.91 -8.04
N GLY A 59 7.45 10.80 -7.18
CA GLY A 59 7.53 10.54 -5.75
C GLY A 59 6.17 10.29 -5.08
N TYR A 60 5.10 10.95 -5.55
CA TYR A 60 3.74 10.70 -5.07
C TYR A 60 3.19 9.37 -5.57
N LEU A 61 3.49 8.99 -6.81
CA LEU A 61 3.14 7.68 -7.35
C LEU A 61 3.86 6.58 -6.58
N PHE A 62 5.14 6.78 -6.28
CA PHE A 62 5.92 5.86 -5.46
C PHE A 62 5.32 5.70 -4.06
N ALA A 63 4.98 6.81 -3.40
CA ALA A 63 4.38 6.80 -2.07
C ALA A 63 3.05 6.05 -2.06
N LEU A 64 2.21 6.25 -3.07
CA LEU A 64 0.93 5.54 -3.20
C LEU A 64 1.14 4.02 -3.31
N ALA A 65 2.05 3.60 -4.18
CA ALA A 65 2.39 2.19 -4.36
C ALA A 65 2.99 1.58 -3.08
N ASP A 66 3.89 2.32 -2.44
CA ASP A 66 4.56 1.89 -1.20
C ASP A 66 3.57 1.71 -0.05
N SER A 67 2.57 2.59 0.06
CA SER A 67 1.51 2.45 1.07
C SER A 67 0.65 1.20 0.82
N ALA A 68 0.25 0.94 -0.42
CA ALA A 68 -0.48 -0.28 -0.77
C ALA A 68 0.35 -1.53 -0.45
N PHE A 69 1.64 -1.50 -0.76
CA PHE A 69 2.58 -2.56 -0.44
C PHE A 69 2.69 -2.78 1.08
N ALA A 70 2.79 -1.72 1.87
CA ALA A 70 2.87 -1.81 3.33
C ALA A 70 1.63 -2.46 3.93
N PHE A 71 0.44 -2.09 3.47
CA PHE A 71 -0.81 -2.70 3.95
C PHE A 71 -0.90 -4.18 3.57
N ALA A 72 -0.48 -4.53 2.37
CA ALA A 72 -0.50 -5.92 1.90
C ALA A 72 0.47 -6.81 2.68
N CYS A 73 1.72 -6.38 2.83
CA CYS A 73 2.74 -7.23 3.50
C CYS A 73 2.53 -7.33 5.02
N ASN A 74 1.77 -6.41 5.62
CA ASN A 74 1.41 -6.46 7.05
C ASN A 74 0.03 -7.09 7.31
N SER A 75 -0.60 -7.67 6.30
CA SER A 75 -1.96 -8.21 6.39
C SER A 75 -2.09 -9.49 7.23
N TYR A 76 -0.97 -10.09 7.61
CA TYR A 76 -0.94 -11.31 8.41
C TYR A 76 -0.71 -11.06 9.91
N ASN A 77 -0.76 -9.82 10.34
CA ASN A 77 -0.43 -9.40 11.71
C ASN A 77 1.02 -9.73 12.11
N GLU A 78 1.90 -9.76 11.15
CA GLU A 78 3.34 -9.91 11.35
C GLU A 78 4.03 -8.61 10.92
N ALA A 79 4.74 -7.96 11.83
CA ALA A 79 5.41 -6.70 11.53
C ALA A 79 6.43 -6.90 10.40
N THR A 80 6.23 -6.18 9.30
CA THR A 80 6.96 -6.38 8.06
C THR A 80 7.35 -5.03 7.48
N VAL A 81 8.57 -4.90 6.99
CA VAL A 81 9.12 -3.67 6.42
C VAL A 81 9.60 -3.88 5.00
N ALA A 82 9.74 -2.81 4.24
CA ALA A 82 10.36 -2.83 2.92
C ALA A 82 11.89 -2.92 3.05
N ILE A 83 12.51 -3.75 2.21
CA ILE A 83 13.97 -3.83 2.09
C ILE A 83 14.47 -3.46 0.70
N GLY A 84 13.59 -3.28 -0.26
CA GLY A 84 13.92 -2.85 -1.60
C GLY A 84 12.66 -2.62 -2.41
N CYS A 85 12.65 -1.56 -3.20
CA CYS A 85 11.52 -1.21 -4.06
C CYS A 85 12.04 -0.69 -5.39
N SER A 86 11.27 -0.93 -6.44
CA SER A 86 11.50 -0.34 -7.76
C SER A 86 10.17 0.07 -8.38
N ILE A 87 10.22 1.05 -9.28
CA ILE A 87 9.04 1.53 -9.98
C ILE A 87 9.38 1.86 -11.42
N ASP A 88 8.45 1.54 -12.32
CA ASP A 88 8.45 1.95 -13.72
C ASP A 88 7.26 2.86 -13.96
N TYR A 89 7.50 4.06 -14.45
CA TYR A 89 6.47 5.04 -14.81
C TYR A 89 6.05 4.80 -16.25
N ILE A 90 4.82 4.32 -16.46
CA ILE A 90 4.33 3.87 -17.77
C ILE A 90 3.64 4.99 -18.51
N ALA A 91 2.79 5.77 -17.82
CA ALA A 91 2.06 6.89 -18.39
C ALA A 91 1.93 8.01 -17.35
N PRO A 92 1.81 9.28 -17.78
CA PRO A 92 1.66 10.39 -16.83
C PRO A 92 0.29 10.38 -16.17
N ALA A 93 0.26 10.74 -14.89
CA ALA A 93 -0.97 11.08 -14.18
C ALA A 93 -1.12 12.62 -14.18
N HIS A 94 -2.35 13.09 -14.26
CA HIS A 94 -2.68 14.49 -14.39
C HIS A 94 -3.44 15.02 -13.19
N LEU A 95 -3.40 16.34 -12.99
CA LEU A 95 -4.18 17.00 -11.95
C LEU A 95 -5.66 16.59 -12.04
N GLY A 96 -6.21 16.19 -10.91
CA GLY A 96 -7.61 15.75 -10.81
C GLY A 96 -7.83 14.26 -11.08
N ASP A 97 -6.82 13.52 -11.53
CA ASP A 97 -6.94 12.07 -11.68
C ASP A 97 -7.22 11.41 -10.34
N THR A 98 -8.04 10.37 -10.38
CA THR A 98 -8.24 9.46 -9.26
C THR A 98 -7.44 8.19 -9.50
N LEU A 99 -6.40 8.00 -8.71
CA LEU A 99 -5.49 6.86 -8.85
C LEU A 99 -5.88 5.75 -7.88
N THR A 100 -5.73 4.51 -8.34
CA THR A 100 -5.89 3.31 -7.52
C THR A 100 -4.63 2.46 -7.62
N ALA A 101 -4.04 2.14 -6.48
CA ALA A 101 -2.94 1.20 -6.39
C ALA A 101 -3.46 -0.15 -5.90
N ASP A 102 -3.25 -1.19 -6.70
CA ASP A 102 -3.59 -2.58 -6.37
C ASP A 102 -2.30 -3.35 -6.09
N CYS A 103 -2.12 -3.80 -4.86
CA CYS A 103 -1.00 -4.63 -4.46
C CYS A 103 -1.40 -6.09 -4.36
N THR A 104 -0.59 -6.97 -4.94
CA THR A 104 -0.76 -8.42 -4.89
C THR A 104 0.55 -9.09 -4.52
N GLU A 105 0.50 -9.95 -3.51
CA GLU A 105 1.62 -10.82 -3.14
C GLU A 105 1.96 -11.78 -4.27
N GLN A 106 3.24 -11.85 -4.62
CA GLN A 106 3.75 -12.79 -5.64
C GLN A 106 4.37 -14.02 -5.00
N SER A 107 5.10 -13.81 -3.91
CA SER A 107 5.69 -14.90 -3.13
C SER A 107 5.94 -14.46 -1.70
N ARG A 108 5.88 -15.42 -0.79
CA ARG A 108 6.24 -15.23 0.61
C ARG A 108 6.92 -16.49 1.12
N SER A 109 8.18 -16.39 1.51
CA SER A 109 8.98 -17.53 1.97
C SER A 109 9.91 -17.09 3.09
N GLY A 110 9.82 -17.77 4.23
CA GLY A 110 10.59 -17.40 5.41
C GLY A 110 10.25 -15.99 5.87
N ARG A 111 11.25 -15.11 5.91
CA ARG A 111 11.09 -13.72 6.33
C ARG A 111 10.90 -12.75 5.15
N THR A 112 11.04 -13.22 3.91
CA THR A 112 10.98 -12.36 2.73
C THR A 112 9.70 -12.56 1.95
N GLY A 113 9.26 -11.48 1.30
CA GLY A 113 8.13 -11.50 0.38
C GLY A 113 8.37 -10.61 -0.81
N ASN A 114 7.70 -10.90 -1.90
CA ASN A 114 7.72 -10.12 -3.14
C ASN A 114 6.29 -9.73 -3.51
N TYR A 115 6.11 -8.46 -3.84
CA TYR A 115 4.80 -7.88 -4.10
C TYR A 115 4.85 -7.01 -5.34
N ASP A 116 3.80 -7.08 -6.14
CA ASP A 116 3.63 -6.20 -7.30
C ASP A 116 2.46 -5.25 -7.06
N VAL A 117 2.63 -4.00 -7.47
CA VAL A 117 1.60 -2.98 -7.40
C VAL A 117 1.36 -2.41 -8.79
N ARG A 118 0.08 -2.32 -9.18
CA ARG A 118 -0.37 -1.60 -10.38
C ARG A 118 -1.05 -0.33 -9.93
N ILE A 119 -0.64 0.80 -10.51
CA ILE A 119 -1.37 2.07 -10.37
C ILE A 119 -2.11 2.34 -11.66
N GLU A 120 -3.41 2.54 -11.56
CA GLU A 120 -4.30 2.89 -12.66
C GLU A 120 -5.05 4.18 -12.35
N ASN A 121 -5.42 4.92 -13.40
CA ASN A 121 -6.31 6.09 -13.27
C ASN A 121 -7.79 5.67 -13.33
N GLN A 122 -8.71 6.64 -13.27
CA GLN A 122 -10.17 6.42 -13.31
C GLN A 122 -10.67 5.79 -14.60
N GLN A 123 -9.87 5.81 -15.66
CA GLN A 123 -10.20 5.20 -16.96
C GLN A 123 -9.59 3.81 -17.13
N GLY A 124 -8.94 3.29 -16.09
CA GLY A 124 -8.24 2.00 -16.14
C GLY A 124 -6.92 2.05 -16.89
N GLN A 125 -6.41 3.24 -17.23
CA GLN A 125 -5.11 3.38 -17.85
C GLN A 125 -4.00 3.05 -16.85
N LEU A 126 -3.06 2.20 -17.25
CA LEU A 126 -1.89 1.87 -16.47
C LEU A 126 -0.96 3.07 -16.35
N ILE A 127 -0.70 3.52 -15.14
CA ILE A 127 0.15 4.68 -14.82
C ILE A 127 1.54 4.24 -14.39
N ALA A 128 1.64 3.24 -13.51
CA ALA A 128 2.92 2.77 -13.00
C ALA A 128 2.85 1.31 -12.58
N LEU A 129 4.02 0.66 -12.63
CA LEU A 129 4.27 -0.67 -12.09
C LEU A 129 5.34 -0.57 -11.02
N PHE A 130 5.05 -1.13 -9.86
CA PHE A 130 5.94 -1.10 -8.69
C PHE A 130 6.19 -2.52 -8.22
N HIS A 131 7.42 -2.78 -7.79
CA HIS A 131 7.78 -4.03 -7.13
C HIS A 131 8.37 -3.73 -5.76
N GLY A 132 7.86 -4.40 -4.72
CA GLY A 132 8.36 -4.30 -3.36
C GLY A 132 8.86 -5.62 -2.84
N LYS A 133 9.98 -5.58 -2.14
CA LYS A 133 10.55 -6.71 -1.43
C LYS A 133 10.45 -6.44 0.06
N SER A 134 9.81 -7.36 0.79
CA SER A 134 9.51 -7.21 2.21
C SER A 134 10.39 -8.09 3.08
N TYR A 135 10.56 -7.69 4.33
CA TYR A 135 11.24 -8.46 5.35
C TYR A 135 10.47 -8.43 6.67
N LYS A 136 10.14 -9.60 7.18
CA LYS A 136 9.47 -9.76 8.46
C LYS A 136 10.44 -9.44 9.59
N VAL A 137 10.04 -8.52 10.47
CA VAL A 137 10.78 -8.16 11.67
C VAL A 137 10.08 -8.72 12.92
N ARG A 138 10.63 -8.47 14.09
CA ARG A 138 10.03 -8.92 15.35
C ARG A 138 8.77 -8.10 15.66
N GLY A 139 7.73 -8.77 16.14
CA GLY A 139 6.51 -8.15 16.63
C GLY A 139 5.31 -8.34 15.73
N THR A 140 4.20 -7.74 16.14
CA THR A 140 2.93 -7.78 15.44
C THR A 140 2.48 -6.37 15.06
N VAL A 141 1.55 -6.29 14.10
CA VAL A 141 0.93 -5.02 13.69
C VAL A 141 -0.04 -4.55 14.76
N LEU A 142 -0.87 -5.46 15.27
CA LEU A 142 -1.85 -5.17 16.31
C LEU A 142 -1.19 -5.27 17.67
N THR A 143 -1.43 -4.27 18.53
CA THR A 143 -1.03 -4.34 19.93
C THR A 143 -1.92 -5.35 20.66
N GLN A 144 -1.32 -6.29 21.38
CA GLN A 144 -2.07 -7.10 22.33
C GLN A 144 -2.48 -6.18 23.48
N GLU A 145 -3.78 -5.99 23.67
CA GLU A 145 -4.29 -5.37 24.89
C GLU A 145 -3.89 -6.29 26.05
N ASN A 146 -3.12 -5.73 26.96
CA ASN A 146 -2.77 -6.44 28.20
C ASN A 146 -4.04 -6.45 29.06
N PRO A 147 -4.67 -7.59 29.34
CA PRO A 147 -5.93 -7.59 30.11
C PRO A 147 -5.78 -7.13 31.57
N ASN A 148 -4.59 -6.65 31.97
CA ASN A 148 -4.24 -6.22 33.31
C ASN A 148 -3.78 -4.75 33.40
N GLU A 149 -4.07 -3.91 32.42
CA GLU A 149 -3.93 -2.45 32.53
C GLU A 149 -5.30 -1.77 32.60
#